data_c6e5087203d292a2002d8a67dc27c578
#
_entry.id   c6e5087203d292a2002d8a67dc27c578
#
_cell.length_a   1.000
_cell.length_b   1.000
_cell.length_c   1.000
_cell.angle_alpha   90.00
_cell.angle_beta   90.00
_cell.angle_gamma   90.00
#
_symmetry.space_group_name_H-M   'P 1'
#
loop_
_entity.id
_entity.type
_entity.pdbx_description
1 polymer ?
#
loop_
_entity_poly.entity_id
_entity_poly.type
_entity_poly.pdbx_seq_one_letter_code
_entity_poly.pdbx_strand_id
1 'polypeptide(L)'
;MPQPEQNTDAVDNRKQRRRGKPKGRIVDLNALLEVQNLLGDASRERDLLIEHLHKIQDKFHHLSAAHLAALAHEMRLSMTEVYEVASFYHHFDVVREGDTAPAELTVRVCDSVSCEMAGSEALIASLEAGLGAGIRVQRVPCVGRCDKAP
;
A
#
# COMPACT_ATOMS: atom_id res chain seq x y z
N MET A 1 55.16 42.70 -15.59
CA MET A 1 54.39 42.16 -14.45
C MET A 1 53.10 41.60 -14.99
N PRO A 2 52.88 40.27 -15.01
CA PRO A 2 51.60 39.68 -15.42
C PRO A 2 50.63 39.74 -14.24
N GLN A 3 49.36 40.07 -14.56
CA GLN A 3 48.25 40.09 -13.62
C GLN A 3 47.76 38.68 -13.32
N PRO A 4 47.27 38.36 -12.11
CA PRO A 4 46.76 37.03 -11.79
C PRO A 4 45.38 36.82 -12.43
N GLU A 5 45.26 35.74 -13.21
CA GLU A 5 44.01 35.24 -13.73
C GLU A 5 43.08 34.86 -12.57
N GLN A 6 41.93 35.50 -12.51
CA GLN A 6 40.87 35.21 -11.54
C GLN A 6 40.20 33.91 -11.91
N ASN A 7 40.37 32.90 -11.08
CA ASN A 7 39.72 31.58 -11.17
C ASN A 7 38.21 31.71 -10.97
N THR A 8 37.48 31.75 -12.08
CA THR A 8 36.00 31.81 -12.13
C THR A 8 35.34 30.45 -11.94
N ASP A 9 36.09 29.35 -11.90
CA ASP A 9 35.57 27.98 -11.86
C ASP A 9 35.07 27.53 -10.48
N ALA A 10 35.44 28.26 -9.43
CA ALA A 10 35.08 27.91 -8.04
C ALA A 10 33.63 28.30 -7.66
N VAL A 11 32.98 29.21 -8.40
CA VAL A 11 31.66 29.75 -8.06
C VAL A 11 30.53 28.88 -8.62
N ASP A 12 30.75 28.20 -9.72
CA ASP A 12 29.70 27.40 -10.38
C ASP A 12 29.47 26.04 -9.68
N ASN A 13 30.51 25.48 -9.11
CA ASN A 13 30.43 24.18 -8.41
C ASN A 13 29.64 24.24 -7.06
N ARG A 14 29.46 25.45 -6.48
CA ARG A 14 28.62 25.65 -5.29
C ARG A 14 27.13 25.71 -5.59
N LYS A 15 26.73 26.11 -6.79
CA LYS A 15 25.33 26.15 -7.21
C LYS A 15 24.80 24.77 -7.60
N GLN A 16 25.64 23.87 -8.14
CA GLN A 16 25.25 22.51 -8.48
C GLN A 16 25.06 21.61 -7.23
N ARG A 17 25.76 21.86 -6.13
CA ARG A 17 25.61 21.11 -4.87
C ARG A 17 24.33 21.40 -4.09
N ARG A 18 23.51 22.38 -4.48
CA ARG A 18 22.25 22.76 -3.82
C ARG A 18 20.98 22.28 -4.50
N ARG A 19 21.06 21.42 -5.50
CA ARG A 19 19.89 20.60 -5.88
C ARG A 19 19.72 19.54 -4.81
N GLY A 20 19.11 19.95 -3.69
CA GLY A 20 18.73 19.04 -2.63
C GLY A 20 17.93 17.90 -3.23
N LYS A 21 18.22 16.67 -2.78
CA LYS A 21 17.37 15.52 -3.11
C LYS A 21 15.92 15.96 -2.91
N PRO A 22 15.00 15.67 -3.86
CA PRO A 22 13.61 16.07 -3.71
C PRO A 22 13.11 15.58 -2.35
N LYS A 23 12.60 16.50 -1.54
CA LYS A 23 11.96 16.16 -0.27
C LYS A 23 10.62 15.51 -0.64
N GLY A 24 10.55 14.22 -0.47
CA GLY A 24 9.35 13.45 -0.77
C GLY A 24 9.70 12.14 -1.46
N ARG A 25 8.75 11.23 -1.48
CA ARG A 25 8.87 9.96 -2.19
C ARG A 25 8.77 10.22 -3.68
N ILE A 26 9.71 9.67 -4.45
CA ILE A 26 9.63 9.67 -5.92
C ILE A 26 8.48 8.74 -6.30
N VAL A 27 7.50 9.26 -7.03
CA VAL A 27 6.39 8.46 -7.55
C VAL A 27 6.93 7.63 -8.71
N ASP A 28 6.73 6.32 -8.65
CA ASP A 28 7.04 5.42 -9.76
C ASP A 28 6.06 5.67 -10.91
N LEU A 29 6.60 5.89 -12.11
CA LEU A 29 5.80 6.25 -13.29
C LEU A 29 4.91 5.10 -13.78
N ASN A 30 5.35 3.85 -13.64
CA ASN A 30 4.55 2.70 -14.04
C ASN A 30 3.37 2.54 -13.08
N ALA A 31 3.62 2.57 -11.77
CA ALA A 31 2.56 2.53 -10.76
C ALA A 31 1.57 3.70 -10.92
N LEU A 32 2.05 4.89 -11.31
CA LEU A 32 1.19 6.03 -11.57
C LEU A 32 0.25 5.77 -12.76
N LEU A 33 0.78 5.27 -13.87
CA LEU A 33 -0.01 4.92 -15.05
C LEU A 33 -1.02 3.80 -14.75
N GLU A 34 -0.62 2.79 -13.98
CA GLU A 34 -1.50 1.71 -13.56
C GLU A 34 -2.67 2.22 -12.72
N VAL A 35 -2.40 3.09 -11.74
CA VAL A 35 -3.44 3.71 -10.91
C VAL A 35 -4.33 4.62 -11.74
N GLN A 36 -3.78 5.45 -12.63
CA GLN A 36 -4.56 6.32 -13.52
C GLN A 36 -5.50 5.51 -14.41
N ASN A 37 -4.99 4.46 -15.04
CA ASN A 37 -5.80 3.57 -15.89
C ASN A 37 -6.89 2.86 -15.11
N LEU A 38 -6.59 2.41 -13.89
CA LEU A 38 -7.55 1.72 -13.02
C LEU A 38 -8.67 2.65 -12.55
N LEU A 39 -8.33 3.89 -12.21
CA LEU A 39 -9.30 4.85 -11.71
C LEU A 39 -10.10 5.52 -12.84
N GLY A 40 -9.55 5.60 -14.07
CA GLY A 40 -10.19 6.23 -15.21
C GLY A 40 -10.71 7.63 -14.87
N ASP A 41 -11.97 7.91 -15.24
CA ASP A 41 -12.64 9.20 -15.00
C ASP A 41 -13.27 9.34 -13.60
N ALA A 42 -13.04 8.39 -12.69
CA ALA A 42 -13.56 8.48 -11.32
C ALA A 42 -13.04 9.74 -10.62
N SER A 43 -13.87 10.37 -9.80
CA SER A 43 -13.47 11.55 -9.00
C SER A 43 -12.27 11.24 -8.11
N ARG A 44 -11.42 12.23 -7.87
CA ARG A 44 -10.25 12.16 -6.98
C ARG A 44 -10.52 12.86 -5.63
N GLU A 45 -11.80 13.00 -5.28
CA GLU A 45 -12.19 13.60 -4.00
C GLU A 45 -11.74 12.72 -2.83
N ARG A 46 -11.42 13.37 -1.71
CA ARG A 46 -10.83 12.74 -0.53
C ARG A 46 -11.70 11.63 0.07
N ASP A 47 -13.03 11.79 0.03
CA ASP A 47 -14.00 10.84 0.55
C ASP A 47 -14.00 9.51 -0.20
N LEU A 48 -13.49 9.47 -1.44
CA LEU A 48 -13.36 8.27 -2.25
C LEU A 48 -12.05 7.47 -2.01
N LEU A 49 -11.22 7.88 -1.04
CA LEU A 49 -9.93 7.23 -0.79
C LEU A 49 -10.08 5.73 -0.53
N ILE A 50 -11.04 5.33 0.32
CA ILE A 50 -11.25 3.92 0.66
C ILE A 50 -11.69 3.12 -0.58
N GLU A 51 -12.56 3.68 -1.41
CA GLU A 51 -13.01 3.05 -2.64
C GLU A 51 -11.86 2.84 -3.65
N HIS A 52 -10.97 3.82 -3.74
CA HIS A 52 -9.80 3.69 -4.60
C HIS A 52 -8.79 2.68 -4.08
N LEU A 53 -8.62 2.57 -2.75
CA LEU A 53 -7.82 1.51 -2.13
C LEU A 53 -8.40 0.13 -2.43
N HIS A 54 -9.73 -0.03 -2.36
CA HIS A 54 -10.39 -1.28 -2.75
C HIS A 54 -10.12 -1.64 -4.21
N LYS A 55 -10.27 -0.70 -5.14
CA LYS A 55 -9.99 -0.95 -6.57
C LYS A 55 -8.55 -1.44 -6.80
N ILE A 56 -7.57 -0.84 -6.11
CA ILE A 56 -6.17 -1.26 -6.21
C ILE A 56 -5.99 -2.66 -5.60
N GLN A 57 -6.53 -2.90 -4.41
CA GLN A 57 -6.48 -4.20 -3.73
C GLN A 57 -7.11 -5.30 -4.58
N ASP A 58 -8.28 -5.06 -5.17
CA ASP A 58 -9.00 -6.02 -6.00
C ASP A 58 -8.24 -6.35 -7.28
N LYS A 59 -7.54 -5.36 -7.86
CA LYS A 59 -6.79 -5.55 -9.10
C LYS A 59 -5.45 -6.24 -8.89
N PHE A 60 -4.71 -5.84 -7.84
CA PHE A 60 -3.34 -6.29 -7.62
C PHE A 60 -3.19 -7.25 -6.44
N HIS A 61 -4.30 -7.57 -5.74
CA HIS A 61 -4.40 -8.43 -4.55
C HIS A 61 -3.62 -7.91 -3.34
N HIS A 62 -3.02 -6.72 -3.44
CA HIS A 62 -2.32 -6.01 -2.36
C HIS A 62 -2.15 -4.52 -2.68
N LEU A 63 -1.78 -3.76 -1.68
CA LEU A 63 -1.44 -2.35 -1.79
C LEU A 63 0.09 -2.19 -1.69
N SER A 64 0.78 -2.10 -2.81
CA SER A 64 2.23 -1.85 -2.81
C SER A 64 2.55 -0.42 -2.39
N ALA A 65 3.75 -0.22 -1.84
CA ALA A 65 4.23 1.11 -1.50
C ALA A 65 4.26 2.07 -2.70
N ALA A 66 4.52 1.55 -3.91
CA ALA A 66 4.51 2.32 -5.15
C ALA A 66 3.08 2.75 -5.54
N HIS A 67 2.10 1.84 -5.46
CA HIS A 67 0.69 2.16 -5.73
C HIS A 67 0.11 3.16 -4.73
N LEU A 68 0.47 3.04 -3.42
CA LEU A 68 0.04 4.02 -2.41
C LEU A 68 0.62 5.41 -2.68
N ALA A 69 1.89 5.50 -3.11
CA ALA A 69 2.51 6.77 -3.48
C ALA A 69 1.86 7.36 -4.74
N ALA A 70 1.52 6.54 -5.73
CA ALA A 70 0.82 6.95 -6.93
C ALA A 70 -0.61 7.45 -6.62
N LEU A 71 -1.35 6.73 -5.78
CA LEU A 71 -2.68 7.15 -5.33
C LEU A 71 -2.65 8.46 -4.56
N ALA A 72 -1.68 8.63 -3.64
CA ALA A 72 -1.49 9.88 -2.91
C ALA A 72 -1.23 11.05 -3.87
N HIS A 73 -0.44 10.83 -4.92
CA HIS A 73 -0.19 11.83 -5.97
C HIS A 73 -1.46 12.19 -6.74
N GLU A 74 -2.21 11.20 -7.22
CA GLU A 74 -3.45 11.38 -7.98
C GLU A 74 -4.52 12.13 -7.19
N MET A 75 -4.69 11.79 -5.92
CA MET A 75 -5.69 12.41 -5.04
C MET A 75 -5.20 13.71 -4.38
N ARG A 76 -3.94 14.11 -4.60
CA ARG A 76 -3.30 15.27 -3.95
C ARG A 76 -3.33 15.20 -2.42
N LEU A 77 -3.21 13.98 -1.89
CA LEU A 77 -3.14 13.70 -0.46
C LEU A 77 -1.68 13.48 -0.04
N SER A 78 -1.40 13.62 1.26
CA SER A 78 -0.10 13.21 1.78
C SER A 78 0.04 11.69 1.79
N MET A 79 1.27 11.18 1.59
CA MET A 79 1.53 9.73 1.69
C MET A 79 1.16 9.18 3.06
N THR A 80 1.37 9.95 4.13
CA THR A 80 1.02 9.57 5.50
C THR A 80 -0.48 9.31 5.63
N GLU A 81 -1.29 10.22 5.11
CA GLU A 81 -2.75 10.12 5.16
C GLU A 81 -3.27 8.87 4.42
N VAL A 82 -2.76 8.60 3.22
CA VAL A 82 -3.13 7.41 2.45
C VAL A 82 -2.67 6.13 3.17
N TYR A 83 -1.44 6.14 3.72
CA TYR A 83 -0.88 5.00 4.44
C TYR A 83 -1.62 4.71 5.75
N GLU A 84 -1.99 5.75 6.50
CA GLU A 84 -2.76 5.60 7.75
C GLU A 84 -4.11 4.93 7.49
N VAL A 85 -4.84 5.35 6.45
CA VAL A 85 -6.11 4.73 6.07
C VAL A 85 -5.88 3.30 5.59
N ALA A 86 -4.91 3.07 4.69
CA ALA A 86 -4.62 1.74 4.16
C ALA A 86 -4.20 0.74 5.25
N SER A 87 -3.43 1.18 6.26
CA SER A 87 -2.96 0.30 7.35
C SER A 87 -3.96 0.14 8.50
N PHE A 88 -4.96 1.01 8.60
CA PHE A 88 -5.98 0.93 9.65
C PHE A 88 -6.94 -0.24 9.42
N TYR A 89 -7.36 -0.47 8.19
CA TYR A 89 -8.33 -1.51 7.87
C TYR A 89 -7.63 -2.85 7.64
N HIS A 90 -7.99 -3.86 8.41
CA HIS A 90 -7.45 -5.23 8.29
C HIS A 90 -7.77 -5.91 6.94
N HIS A 91 -8.65 -5.32 6.16
CA HIS A 91 -9.00 -5.78 4.82
C HIS A 91 -7.86 -5.56 3.83
N PHE A 92 -7.07 -4.51 3.99
CA PHE A 92 -6.02 -4.14 3.07
C PHE A 92 -4.69 -4.81 3.39
N ASP A 93 -4.07 -5.39 2.38
CA ASP A 93 -2.77 -6.00 2.44
C ASP A 93 -1.69 -5.00 1.99
N VAL A 94 -1.15 -4.24 2.92
CA VAL A 94 -0.09 -3.27 2.64
C VAL A 94 1.26 -3.95 2.57
N VAL A 95 1.86 -3.97 1.37
CA VAL A 95 3.18 -4.56 1.11
C VAL A 95 4.23 -3.45 1.04
N ARG A 96 5.23 -3.53 1.92
CA ARG A 96 6.33 -2.57 1.97
C ARG A 96 7.36 -2.88 0.88
N GLU A 97 8.21 -1.91 0.64
CA GLU A 97 9.33 -2.08 -0.30
C GLU A 97 10.28 -3.19 0.19
N GLY A 98 10.47 -4.21 -0.63
CA GLY A 98 11.28 -5.38 -0.29
C GLY A 98 10.52 -6.56 0.33
N ASP A 99 9.26 -6.38 0.72
CA ASP A 99 8.42 -7.46 1.22
C ASP A 99 7.85 -8.30 0.07
N THR A 100 7.58 -9.57 0.36
CA THR A 100 6.93 -10.48 -0.59
C THR A 100 5.42 -10.19 -0.65
N ALA A 101 4.86 -10.15 -1.85
CA ALA A 101 3.41 -10.05 -2.04
C ALA A 101 2.69 -11.26 -1.41
N PRO A 102 1.49 -11.06 -0.85
CA PRO A 102 0.70 -12.16 -0.30
C PRO A 102 0.28 -13.14 -1.39
N ALA A 103 -0.16 -14.33 -0.99
CA ALA A 103 -0.75 -15.30 -1.90
C ALA A 103 -1.97 -14.69 -2.62
N GLU A 104 -2.19 -15.12 -3.86
CA GLU A 104 -3.27 -14.63 -4.72
C GLU A 104 -4.66 -14.80 -4.06
N LEU A 105 -4.85 -15.92 -3.35
CA LEU A 105 -6.07 -16.20 -2.63
C LEU A 105 -5.82 -16.13 -1.11
N THR A 106 -6.63 -15.35 -0.41
CA THR A 106 -6.64 -15.27 1.05
C THR A 106 -7.98 -15.70 1.61
N VAL A 107 -7.98 -16.72 2.45
CA VAL A 107 -9.14 -17.14 3.25
C VAL A 107 -9.07 -16.43 4.60
N ARG A 108 -10.05 -15.56 4.85
CA ARG A 108 -10.14 -14.81 6.11
C ARG A 108 -11.10 -15.48 7.06
N VAL A 109 -10.62 -15.83 8.25
CA VAL A 109 -11.42 -16.50 9.29
C VAL A 109 -11.46 -15.60 10.52
N CYS A 110 -12.66 -15.27 10.96
CA CYS A 110 -12.87 -14.49 12.18
C CYS A 110 -12.45 -15.30 13.42
N ASP A 111 -11.62 -14.70 14.27
CA ASP A 111 -11.16 -15.28 15.54
C ASP A 111 -11.68 -14.52 16.78
N SER A 112 -12.73 -13.71 16.59
CA SER A 112 -13.37 -13.02 17.72
C SER A 112 -14.17 -13.99 18.58
N VAL A 113 -14.49 -13.57 19.81
CA VAL A 113 -15.05 -14.40 20.89
C VAL A 113 -16.15 -15.36 20.44
N SER A 114 -17.18 -14.88 19.69
CA SER A 114 -18.28 -15.76 19.23
C SER A 114 -17.80 -16.84 18.27
N CYS A 115 -16.89 -16.52 17.36
CA CYS A 115 -16.32 -17.49 16.42
C CYS A 115 -15.35 -18.45 17.11
N GLU A 116 -14.56 -17.96 18.10
CA GLU A 116 -13.69 -18.79 18.91
C GLU A 116 -14.49 -19.84 19.70
N MET A 117 -15.57 -19.41 20.38
CA MET A 117 -16.49 -20.30 21.09
C MET A 117 -17.17 -21.30 20.15
N ALA A 118 -17.40 -20.95 18.88
CA ALA A 118 -17.99 -21.82 17.87
C ALA A 118 -16.97 -22.70 17.14
N GLY A 119 -15.68 -22.62 17.47
CA GLY A 119 -14.63 -23.50 16.96
C GLY A 119 -13.77 -22.95 15.82
N SER A 120 -13.64 -21.63 15.68
CA SER A 120 -12.81 -21.01 14.63
C SER A 120 -11.36 -21.47 14.67
N GLU A 121 -10.79 -21.77 15.85
CA GLU A 121 -9.43 -22.26 15.98
C GLU A 121 -9.24 -23.62 15.28
N ALA A 122 -10.18 -24.55 15.48
CA ALA A 122 -10.15 -25.85 14.81
C ALA A 122 -10.35 -25.72 13.29
N LEU A 123 -11.21 -24.78 12.87
CA LEU A 123 -11.41 -24.46 11.45
C LEU A 123 -10.11 -23.92 10.82
N ILE A 124 -9.46 -22.96 11.46
CA ILE A 124 -8.19 -22.38 10.99
C ILE A 124 -7.13 -23.48 10.83
N ALA A 125 -6.92 -24.29 11.86
CA ALA A 125 -5.96 -25.40 11.82
C ALA A 125 -6.25 -26.40 10.69
N SER A 126 -7.53 -26.71 10.46
CA SER A 126 -7.96 -27.58 9.36
C SER A 126 -7.68 -26.97 7.98
N LEU A 127 -7.95 -25.66 7.82
CA LEU A 127 -7.69 -24.94 6.57
C LEU A 127 -6.19 -24.84 6.29
N GLU A 128 -5.37 -24.51 7.31
CA GLU A 128 -3.90 -24.44 7.18
C GLU A 128 -3.30 -25.79 6.77
N ALA A 129 -3.85 -26.90 7.29
CA ALA A 129 -3.40 -28.25 6.95
C ALA A 129 -3.90 -28.73 5.57
N GLY A 130 -5.10 -28.28 5.16
CA GLY A 130 -5.76 -28.77 3.94
C GLY A 130 -5.50 -27.94 2.70
N LEU A 131 -5.16 -26.66 2.84
CA LEU A 131 -4.93 -25.75 1.74
C LEU A 131 -3.45 -25.74 1.32
N GLY A 132 -3.20 -25.67 0.03
CA GLY A 132 -1.84 -25.63 -0.51
C GLY A 132 -1.14 -24.28 -0.30
N ALA A 133 0.17 -24.25 -0.57
CA ALA A 133 1.03 -23.08 -0.36
C ALA A 133 0.62 -21.80 -1.15
N GLY A 134 -0.26 -21.94 -2.15
CA GLY A 134 -0.79 -20.80 -2.92
C GLY A 134 -1.96 -20.08 -2.26
N ILE A 135 -2.41 -20.53 -1.08
CA ILE A 135 -3.55 -19.97 -0.37
C ILE A 135 -3.11 -19.54 1.03
N ARG A 136 -3.39 -18.29 1.38
CA ARG A 136 -3.12 -17.76 2.72
C ARG A 136 -4.37 -17.89 3.60
N VAL A 137 -4.24 -18.49 4.77
CA VAL A 137 -5.26 -18.43 5.82
C VAL A 137 -4.92 -17.29 6.76
N GLN A 138 -5.83 -16.37 6.98
CA GLN A 138 -5.62 -15.18 7.79
C GLN A 138 -6.70 -15.04 8.86
N ARG A 139 -6.24 -14.89 10.11
CA ARG A 139 -7.10 -14.50 11.23
C ARG A 139 -7.52 -13.05 11.07
N VAL A 140 -8.79 -12.76 11.25
CA VAL A 140 -9.33 -11.42 11.09
C VAL A 140 -10.27 -11.05 12.25
N PRO A 141 -10.38 -9.75 12.55
CA PRO A 141 -11.38 -9.26 13.49
C PRO A 141 -12.82 -9.60 13.05
N CYS A 142 -13.78 -9.35 13.95
CA CYS A 142 -15.19 -9.63 13.71
C CYS A 142 -15.69 -9.07 12.37
N VAL A 143 -16.22 -9.95 11.52
CA VAL A 143 -16.83 -9.61 10.23
C VAL A 143 -18.33 -9.30 10.31
N GLY A 144 -18.90 -9.26 11.54
CA GLY A 144 -20.30 -8.92 11.76
C GLY A 144 -21.31 -10.03 11.47
N ARG A 145 -20.87 -11.29 11.29
CA ARG A 145 -21.73 -12.44 10.99
C ARG A 145 -21.77 -13.47 12.12
N CYS A 146 -21.85 -13.00 13.37
CA CYS A 146 -21.81 -13.86 14.57
C CYS A 146 -22.97 -14.87 14.61
N ASP A 147 -24.08 -14.63 13.89
CA ASP A 147 -25.18 -15.57 13.71
C ASP A 147 -24.83 -16.80 12.85
N LYS A 148 -23.69 -16.75 12.17
CA LYS A 148 -23.16 -17.80 11.26
C LYS A 148 -21.76 -18.27 11.67
N ALA A 149 -21.41 -18.05 12.93
CA ALA A 149 -20.10 -18.44 13.46
C ALA A 149 -19.85 -19.96 13.32
N PRO A 150 -18.61 -20.41 13.07
CA PRO A 150 -17.42 -19.67 12.74
C PRO A 150 -17.38 -19.16 11.33
#